data_14afb5db667c9224fc3b31d6ca39b2e7
#
_entry.id   14afb5db667c9224fc3b31d6ca39b2e7
#
_cell.length_a   1.000
_cell.length_b   1.000
_cell.length_c   1.000
_cell.angle_alpha   90.00
_cell.angle_beta   90.00
_cell.angle_gamma   90.00
#
_symmetry.space_group_name_H-M   'P 1'
#
loop_
_entity.id
_entity.type
_entity.pdbx_description
1 polymer ?
#
loop_
_entity_poly.entity_id
_entity_poly.type
_entity_poly.pdbx_seq_one_letter_code
_entity_poly.pdbx_strand_id
1 'polypeptide(L)'
;MLDSKENTTMVIHQIIELANIARQEGTLIIEGLISTIEDSFLRKSLQLSLDTNNGEILKEILISEIEFEEEKALVSPHVFEVLGGYAPTFGIIGAVLGLIHVMSNITNPSQLGYGISTAFVATIYGVGAANMIFLPIAGKLKMQLREKIILRKIISEGVLSIHKCENPIITKEKLFSFVR
;
A
#
# COMPACT_ATOMS: atom_id res chain seq x y z
N MET A 1 3.00 2.78 12.22
CA MET A 1 2.05 3.89 12.05
C MET A 1 2.62 5.24 12.50
N LEU A 2 3.27 5.34 13.66
CA LEU A 2 3.97 6.57 14.08
C LEU A 2 5.18 6.85 13.17
N ASP A 3 6.03 5.85 12.91
CA ASP A 3 7.19 5.96 12.02
C ASP A 3 6.86 6.45 10.60
N SER A 4 5.73 6.02 10.04
CA SER A 4 5.31 6.41 8.69
C SER A 4 4.91 7.89 8.61
N LYS A 5 4.23 8.41 9.62
CA LYS A 5 3.86 9.85 9.69
C LYS A 5 5.07 10.74 9.93
N GLU A 6 5.99 10.33 10.80
CA GLU A 6 7.24 11.06 11.04
C GLU A 6 8.08 11.11 9.77
N ASN A 7 8.24 9.99 9.09
CA ASN A 7 8.95 9.93 7.81
C ASN A 7 8.29 10.84 6.74
N THR A 8 6.97 10.82 6.62
CA THR A 8 6.26 11.71 5.68
C THR A 8 6.50 13.18 5.99
N THR A 9 6.46 13.55 7.27
CA THR A 9 6.71 14.93 7.70
C THR A 9 8.16 15.36 7.42
N MET A 10 9.12 14.48 7.65
CA MET A 10 10.53 14.74 7.33
C MET A 10 10.73 14.96 5.83
N VAL A 11 10.14 14.14 4.98
CA VAL A 11 10.23 14.29 3.52
C VAL A 11 9.56 15.60 3.07
N ILE A 12 8.42 15.98 3.64
CA ILE A 12 7.78 17.27 3.34
C ILE A 12 8.73 18.43 3.69
N HIS A 13 9.36 18.42 4.87
CA HIS A 13 10.30 19.46 5.25
C HIS A 13 11.50 19.53 4.31
N GLN A 14 12.06 18.39 3.94
CA GLN A 14 13.15 18.32 2.97
C GLN A 14 12.76 18.91 1.60
N ILE A 15 11.56 18.62 1.11
CA ILE A 15 11.05 19.18 -0.15
C ILE A 15 10.88 20.70 -0.04
N ILE A 16 10.37 21.21 1.08
CA ILE A 16 10.22 22.66 1.30
C ILE A 16 11.58 23.36 1.34
N GLU A 17 12.58 22.74 1.95
CA GLU A 17 13.95 23.27 1.96
C GLU A 17 14.55 23.32 0.55
N LEU A 18 14.41 22.23 -0.22
CA LEU A 18 14.83 22.18 -1.62
C LEU A 18 14.10 23.21 -2.48
N ALA A 19 12.79 23.44 -2.24
CA ALA A 19 12.01 24.47 -2.94
C ALA A 19 12.51 25.89 -2.62
N ASN A 20 12.93 26.15 -1.38
CA ASN A 20 13.54 27.42 -1.00
C ASN A 20 14.88 27.64 -1.73
N ILE A 21 15.75 26.63 -1.73
CA ILE A 21 17.05 26.68 -2.41
C ILE A 21 16.87 26.89 -3.91
N ALA A 22 15.99 26.10 -4.55
CA ALA A 22 15.70 26.22 -5.98
C ALA A 22 15.22 27.62 -6.38
N ARG A 23 14.43 28.27 -5.50
CA ARG A 23 13.89 29.60 -5.76
C ARG A 23 14.93 30.71 -5.59
N GLN A 24 15.88 30.55 -4.66
CA GLN A 24 16.91 31.57 -4.37
C GLN A 24 18.11 31.45 -5.30
N GLU A 25 18.56 30.23 -5.58
CA GLU A 25 19.83 29.95 -6.24
C GLU A 25 19.65 29.28 -7.61
N GLY A 26 18.41 28.95 -7.96
CA GLY A 26 18.08 28.24 -9.20
C GLY A 26 18.02 26.72 -9.04
N THR A 27 17.34 26.05 -9.96
CA THR A 27 17.10 24.60 -9.88
C THR A 27 18.37 23.76 -10.08
N LEU A 28 19.39 24.29 -10.78
CA LEU A 28 20.64 23.56 -11.03
C LEU A 28 21.43 23.26 -9.76
N ILE A 29 21.31 24.07 -8.71
CA ILE A 29 21.99 23.81 -7.44
C ILE A 29 21.54 22.53 -6.77
N ILE A 30 20.29 22.10 -7.07
CA ILE A 30 19.71 20.85 -6.55
C ILE A 30 20.51 19.64 -7.02
N GLU A 31 21.14 19.67 -8.21
CA GLU A 31 21.94 18.58 -8.74
C GLU A 31 23.04 18.14 -7.77
N GLY A 32 23.72 19.11 -7.13
CA GLY A 32 24.72 18.83 -6.11
C GLY A 32 24.17 18.22 -4.83
N LEU A 33 22.88 18.44 -4.53
CA LEU A 33 22.21 17.92 -3.33
C LEU A 33 21.54 16.56 -3.52
N ILE A 34 21.28 16.14 -4.77
CA ILE A 34 20.60 14.88 -5.09
C ILE A 34 21.27 13.67 -4.44
N SER A 35 22.60 13.64 -4.39
CA SER A 35 23.37 12.54 -3.79
C SER A 35 23.17 12.39 -2.29
N THR A 36 22.74 13.44 -1.59
CA THR A 36 22.50 13.43 -0.14
C THR A 36 21.10 12.98 0.25
N ILE A 37 20.20 12.82 -0.73
CA ILE A 37 18.80 12.46 -0.51
C ILE A 37 18.69 10.95 -0.31
N GLU A 38 18.14 10.52 0.83
CA GLU A 38 17.99 9.10 1.16
C GLU A 38 16.84 8.44 0.38
N ASP A 39 15.69 9.12 0.22
CA ASP A 39 14.55 8.57 -0.49
C ASP A 39 14.85 8.42 -2.00
N SER A 40 14.78 7.19 -2.47
CA SER A 40 15.14 6.83 -3.86
C SER A 40 14.17 7.40 -4.89
N PHE A 41 12.89 7.53 -4.54
CA PHE A 41 11.89 8.09 -5.44
C PHE A 41 12.02 9.61 -5.55
N LEU A 42 12.27 10.30 -4.43
CA LEU A 42 12.54 11.73 -4.42
C LEU A 42 13.79 12.06 -5.23
N ARG A 43 14.87 11.28 -5.03
CA ARG A 43 16.12 11.43 -5.78
C ARG A 43 15.91 11.30 -7.28
N LYS A 44 15.24 10.23 -7.71
CA LYS A 44 14.93 9.98 -9.12
C LYS A 44 14.03 11.07 -9.72
N SER A 45 13.00 11.48 -8.97
CA SER A 45 12.04 12.51 -9.42
C SER A 45 12.71 13.86 -9.60
N LEU A 46 13.63 14.24 -8.71
CA LEU A 46 14.41 15.48 -8.85
C LEU A 46 15.36 15.40 -10.04
N GLN A 47 16.02 14.27 -10.28
CA GLN A 47 16.86 14.09 -11.46
C GLN A 47 16.05 14.27 -12.74
N LEU A 48 14.89 13.60 -12.85
CA LEU A 48 13.97 13.79 -13.98
C LEU A 48 13.53 15.25 -14.16
N SER A 49 13.33 15.96 -13.05
CA SER A 49 12.95 17.38 -13.05
C SER A 49 14.05 18.28 -13.63
N LEU A 50 15.32 17.92 -13.45
CA LEU A 50 16.45 18.63 -14.04
C LEU A 50 16.66 18.28 -15.53
N ASP A 51 16.37 17.02 -15.89
CA ASP A 51 16.58 16.50 -17.25
C ASP A 51 15.46 16.94 -18.22
N THR A 52 14.31 17.38 -17.74
CA THR A 52 13.18 17.81 -18.57
C THR A 52 12.79 19.26 -18.34
N ASN A 53 12.51 19.98 -19.45
CA ASN A 53 12.01 21.36 -19.40
C ASN A 53 10.47 21.45 -19.41
N ASN A 54 9.79 20.31 -19.56
CA ASN A 54 8.33 20.27 -19.66
C ASN A 54 7.70 19.63 -18.40
N GLY A 55 7.11 20.48 -17.57
CA GLY A 55 6.45 20.05 -16.32
C GLY A 55 5.25 19.11 -16.52
N GLU A 56 4.57 19.15 -17.67
CA GLU A 56 3.47 18.21 -17.95
C GLU A 56 4.00 16.82 -18.26
N ILE A 57 5.09 16.70 -19.03
CA ILE A 57 5.75 15.43 -19.27
C ILE A 57 6.29 14.85 -17.97
N LEU A 58 6.95 15.67 -17.13
CA LEU A 58 7.41 15.25 -15.81
C LEU A 58 6.26 14.69 -14.97
N LYS A 59 5.14 15.40 -14.92
CA LYS A 59 3.94 14.99 -14.17
C LYS A 59 3.41 13.65 -14.68
N GLU A 60 3.28 13.49 -15.99
CA GLU A 60 2.80 12.26 -16.62
C GLU A 60 3.69 11.05 -16.27
N ILE A 61 5.02 11.21 -16.36
CA ILE A 61 5.98 10.15 -16.00
C ILE A 61 5.83 9.76 -14.52
N LEU A 62 5.79 10.74 -13.61
CA LEU A 62 5.69 10.47 -12.17
C LEU A 62 4.36 9.81 -11.80
N ILE A 63 3.24 10.25 -12.39
CA ILE A 63 1.93 9.63 -12.15
C ILE A 63 1.92 8.21 -12.66
N SER A 64 2.36 7.96 -13.90
CA SER A 64 2.40 6.62 -14.49
C SER A 64 3.26 5.65 -13.66
N GLU A 65 4.40 6.13 -13.12
CA GLU A 65 5.25 5.30 -12.25
C GLU A 65 4.55 4.95 -10.93
N ILE A 66 3.84 5.91 -10.32
CA ILE A 66 3.08 5.68 -9.09
C ILE A 66 1.95 4.67 -9.32
N GLU A 67 1.18 4.83 -10.41
CA GLU A 67 0.08 3.95 -10.77
C GLU A 67 0.56 2.51 -11.05
N PHE A 68 1.63 2.36 -11.82
CA PHE A 68 2.22 1.05 -12.11
C PHE A 68 2.71 0.35 -10.84
N GLU A 69 3.35 1.09 -9.93
CA GLU A 69 3.81 0.52 -8.66
C GLU A 69 2.64 0.15 -7.74
N GLU A 70 1.59 0.97 -7.69
CA GLU A 70 0.37 0.68 -6.94
C GLU A 70 -0.28 -0.61 -7.44
N GLU A 71 -0.48 -0.74 -8.76
CA GLU A 71 -1.06 -1.94 -9.37
C GLU A 71 -0.23 -3.20 -9.07
N LYS A 72 1.08 -3.11 -9.25
CA LYS A 72 2.00 -4.22 -8.96
C LYS A 72 1.98 -4.63 -7.49
N ALA A 73 1.92 -3.68 -6.58
CA ALA A 73 1.94 -3.95 -5.14
C ALA A 73 0.59 -4.46 -4.61
N LEU A 74 -0.53 -4.19 -5.30
CA LEU A 74 -1.85 -4.71 -4.95
C LEU A 74 -1.97 -6.23 -5.13
N VAL A 75 -1.10 -6.86 -5.90
CA VAL A 75 -1.10 -8.32 -6.10
C VAL A 75 -0.97 -9.08 -4.77
N SER A 76 -0.06 -8.64 -3.89
CA SER A 76 0.18 -9.31 -2.61
C SER A 76 -1.03 -9.29 -1.67
N PRO A 77 -1.66 -8.15 -1.35
CA PRO A 77 -2.87 -8.15 -0.53
C PRO A 77 -4.04 -8.88 -1.19
N HIS A 78 -4.15 -8.84 -2.53
CA HIS A 78 -5.20 -9.55 -3.26
C HIS A 78 -5.13 -11.06 -3.06
N VAL A 79 -3.94 -11.65 -3.04
CA VAL A 79 -3.78 -13.09 -2.75
C VAL A 79 -4.40 -13.46 -1.41
N PHE A 80 -4.14 -12.69 -0.35
CA PHE A 80 -4.72 -12.93 0.97
C PHE A 80 -6.23 -12.69 1.02
N GLU A 81 -6.77 -11.77 0.24
CA GLU A 81 -8.22 -11.58 0.11
C GLU A 81 -8.89 -12.79 -0.54
N VAL A 82 -8.29 -13.31 -1.61
CA VAL A 82 -8.76 -14.52 -2.30
C VAL A 82 -8.74 -15.73 -1.36
N LEU A 83 -7.65 -15.92 -0.61
CA LEU A 83 -7.56 -16.97 0.41
C LEU A 83 -8.62 -16.80 1.50
N GLY A 84 -8.84 -15.56 1.97
CA GLY A 84 -9.89 -15.24 2.93
C GLY A 84 -11.31 -15.52 2.40
N GLY A 85 -11.54 -15.30 1.11
CA GLY A 85 -12.81 -15.62 0.46
C GLY A 85 -13.07 -17.12 0.31
N TYR A 86 -12.04 -17.89 -0.04
CA TYR A 86 -12.18 -19.34 -0.25
C TYR A 86 -12.12 -20.17 1.05
N ALA A 87 -11.42 -19.74 2.09
CA ALA A 87 -11.26 -20.53 3.30
C ALA A 87 -12.59 -20.94 3.96
N PRO A 88 -13.62 -20.09 4.10
CA PRO A 88 -14.93 -20.51 4.60
C PRO A 88 -15.62 -21.52 3.70
N THR A 89 -15.47 -21.40 2.38
CA THR A 89 -16.05 -22.31 1.39
C THR A 89 -15.49 -23.73 1.54
N PHE A 90 -14.16 -23.85 1.71
CA PHE A 90 -13.52 -25.11 2.02
C PHE A 90 -13.98 -25.68 3.37
N GLY A 91 -14.22 -24.82 4.36
CA GLY A 91 -14.83 -25.21 5.63
C GLY A 91 -16.22 -25.85 5.46
N ILE A 92 -17.06 -25.26 4.60
CA ILE A 92 -18.39 -25.79 4.27
C ILE A 92 -18.27 -27.12 3.54
N ILE A 93 -17.36 -27.23 2.56
CA ILE A 93 -17.12 -28.50 1.85
C ILE A 93 -16.72 -29.61 2.84
N GLY A 94 -15.82 -29.29 3.78
CA GLY A 94 -15.42 -30.24 4.85
C GLY A 94 -16.59 -30.64 5.73
N ALA A 95 -17.48 -29.71 6.07
CA ALA A 95 -18.68 -30.00 6.84
C ALA A 95 -19.65 -30.94 6.08
N VAL A 96 -19.86 -30.68 4.79
CA VAL A 96 -20.71 -31.54 3.94
C VAL A 96 -20.13 -32.94 3.84
N LEU A 97 -18.82 -33.09 3.63
CA LEU A 97 -18.16 -34.40 3.60
C LEU A 97 -18.29 -35.13 4.93
N GLY A 98 -18.16 -34.44 6.05
CA GLY A 98 -18.37 -34.99 7.40
C GLY A 98 -19.81 -35.51 7.58
N LEU A 99 -20.81 -34.75 7.11
CA LEU A 99 -22.22 -35.17 7.17
C LEU A 99 -22.52 -36.36 6.24
N ILE A 100 -21.93 -36.42 5.06
CA ILE A 100 -22.06 -37.57 4.15
C ILE A 100 -21.55 -38.84 4.85
N HIS A 101 -20.41 -38.75 5.54
CA HIS A 101 -19.86 -39.86 6.30
C HIS A 101 -20.82 -40.30 7.43
N VAL A 102 -21.45 -39.35 8.14
CA VAL A 102 -22.47 -39.63 9.14
C VAL A 102 -23.65 -40.42 8.56
N MET A 103 -24.17 -39.93 7.42
CA MET A 103 -25.32 -40.59 6.75
C MET A 103 -25.01 -41.99 6.27
N SER A 104 -23.77 -42.26 5.85
CA SER A 104 -23.33 -43.62 5.45
C SER A 104 -23.27 -44.59 6.62
N ASN A 105 -23.16 -44.11 7.87
CA ASN A 105 -22.99 -44.91 9.09
C ASN A 105 -24.12 -44.69 10.10
N ILE A 106 -25.32 -44.37 9.65
CA ILE A 106 -26.45 -43.94 10.50
C ILE A 106 -26.88 -45.00 11.50
N THR A 107 -26.59 -46.27 11.23
CA THR A 107 -26.91 -47.40 12.10
C THR A 107 -25.99 -47.53 13.32
N ASN A 108 -24.89 -46.79 13.36
CA ASN A 108 -23.90 -46.81 14.45
C ASN A 108 -23.89 -45.48 15.21
N PRO A 109 -24.62 -45.38 16.37
CA PRO A 109 -24.76 -44.10 17.10
C PRO A 109 -23.44 -43.47 17.56
N SER A 110 -22.39 -44.29 17.83
CA SER A 110 -21.10 -43.78 18.28
C SER A 110 -20.34 -43.03 17.18
N GLN A 111 -20.58 -43.35 15.91
CA GLN A 111 -19.96 -42.65 14.77
C GLN A 111 -20.70 -41.36 14.37
N LEU A 112 -21.98 -41.26 14.69
CA LEU A 112 -22.77 -40.03 14.42
C LEU A 112 -22.19 -38.80 15.10
N GLY A 113 -21.89 -38.93 16.41
CA GLY A 113 -21.31 -37.82 17.19
C GLY A 113 -19.96 -37.34 16.63
N TYR A 114 -19.10 -38.27 16.26
CA TYR A 114 -17.78 -37.97 15.70
C TYR A 114 -17.89 -37.24 14.34
N GLY A 115 -18.72 -37.71 13.42
CA GLY A 115 -18.89 -37.10 12.11
C GLY A 115 -19.50 -35.72 12.18
N ILE A 116 -20.51 -35.49 13.06
CA ILE A 116 -21.10 -34.18 13.28
C ILE A 116 -20.05 -33.22 13.88
N SER A 117 -19.29 -33.66 14.88
CA SER A 117 -18.22 -32.88 15.46
C SER A 117 -17.17 -32.46 14.40
N THR A 118 -16.74 -33.38 13.56
CA THR A 118 -15.78 -33.10 12.48
C THR A 118 -16.33 -32.04 11.51
N ALA A 119 -17.61 -32.09 11.17
CA ALA A 119 -18.25 -31.10 10.29
C ALA A 119 -18.23 -29.70 10.91
N PHE A 120 -18.54 -29.56 12.18
CA PHE A 120 -18.45 -28.28 12.89
C PHE A 120 -17.03 -27.74 12.97
N VAL A 121 -16.07 -28.61 13.30
CA VAL A 121 -14.64 -28.25 13.37
C VAL A 121 -14.13 -27.73 12.03
N ALA A 122 -14.47 -28.39 10.91
CA ALA A 122 -14.11 -27.93 9.58
C ALA A 122 -14.61 -26.50 9.28
N THR A 123 -15.85 -26.22 9.64
CA THR A 123 -16.45 -24.87 9.46
C THR A 123 -15.75 -23.83 10.33
N ILE A 124 -15.48 -24.15 11.60
CA ILE A 124 -14.78 -23.25 12.53
C ILE A 124 -13.37 -22.91 12.00
N TYR A 125 -12.62 -23.89 11.53
CA TYR A 125 -11.29 -23.65 10.97
C TYR A 125 -11.35 -22.82 9.68
N GLY A 126 -12.29 -23.10 8.78
CA GLY A 126 -12.46 -22.32 7.56
C GLY A 126 -12.76 -20.85 7.82
N VAL A 127 -13.76 -20.58 8.67
CA VAL A 127 -14.15 -19.22 9.04
C VAL A 127 -13.08 -18.54 9.90
N GLY A 128 -12.47 -19.28 10.84
CA GLY A 128 -11.39 -18.78 11.69
C GLY A 128 -10.17 -18.36 10.89
N ALA A 129 -9.70 -19.20 9.96
CA ALA A 129 -8.56 -18.87 9.09
C ALA A 129 -8.82 -17.63 8.24
N ALA A 130 -10.03 -17.49 7.68
CA ALA A 130 -10.41 -16.32 6.90
C ALA A 130 -10.33 -15.03 7.71
N ASN A 131 -11.04 -14.99 8.85
CA ASN A 131 -11.28 -13.75 9.57
C ASN A 131 -10.17 -13.39 10.57
N MET A 132 -9.42 -14.36 11.07
CA MET A 132 -8.36 -14.12 12.05
C MET A 132 -6.97 -14.02 11.41
N ILE A 133 -6.78 -14.58 10.20
CA ILE A 133 -5.46 -14.63 9.57
C ILE A 133 -5.47 -13.90 8.22
N PHE A 134 -6.19 -14.41 7.22
CA PHE A 134 -6.04 -13.93 5.83
C PHE A 134 -6.53 -12.50 5.64
N LEU A 135 -7.75 -12.19 6.07
CA LEU A 135 -8.32 -10.86 5.88
C LEU A 135 -7.60 -9.75 6.68
N PRO A 136 -7.18 -9.98 7.95
CA PRO A 136 -6.35 -9.01 8.66
C PRO A 136 -4.99 -8.75 8.01
N ILE A 137 -4.34 -9.79 7.46
CA ILE A 137 -3.07 -9.64 6.73
C ILE A 137 -3.30 -8.79 5.47
N ALA A 138 -4.32 -9.11 4.68
CA ALA A 138 -4.67 -8.33 3.48
C ALA A 138 -4.93 -6.86 3.82
N GLY A 139 -5.71 -6.59 4.87
CA GLY A 139 -6.00 -5.25 5.34
C GLY A 139 -4.75 -4.47 5.75
N LYS A 140 -3.82 -5.12 6.48
CA LYS A 140 -2.55 -4.50 6.89
C LYS A 140 -1.67 -4.16 5.69
N LEU A 141 -1.54 -5.08 4.73
CA LEU A 141 -0.76 -4.85 3.51
C LEU A 141 -1.33 -3.69 2.68
N LYS A 142 -2.66 -3.62 2.51
CA LYS A 142 -3.33 -2.50 1.83
C LYS A 142 -3.09 -1.16 2.52
N MET A 143 -3.13 -1.14 3.85
CA MET A 143 -2.86 0.08 4.60
C MET A 143 -1.43 0.57 4.40
N GLN A 144 -0.44 -0.32 4.48
CA GLN A 144 0.96 0.02 4.24
C GLN A 144 1.20 0.51 2.81
N LEU A 145 0.58 -0.13 1.82
CA LEU A 145 0.64 0.30 0.43
C LEU A 145 0.06 1.71 0.26
N ARG A 146 -1.11 1.97 0.83
CA ARG A 146 -1.75 3.29 0.77
C ARG A 146 -0.86 4.39 1.35
N GLU A 147 -0.22 4.15 2.49
CA GLU A 147 0.71 5.12 3.09
C GLU A 147 1.89 5.40 2.15
N LYS A 148 2.46 4.36 1.54
CA LYS A 148 3.55 4.49 0.57
C LYS A 148 3.13 5.30 -0.66
N ILE A 149 1.95 5.04 -1.22
CA ILE A 149 1.44 5.75 -2.40
C ILE A 149 1.15 7.23 -2.07
N ILE A 150 0.61 7.51 -0.88
CA ILE A 150 0.40 8.91 -0.44
C ILE A 150 1.75 9.64 -0.38
N LEU A 151 2.79 9.04 0.21
CA LEU A 151 4.12 9.64 0.26
C LEU A 151 4.67 9.94 -1.14
N ARG A 152 4.51 9.01 -2.09
CA ARG A 152 4.94 9.24 -3.47
C ARG A 152 4.18 10.37 -4.17
N LYS A 153 2.87 10.47 -3.92
CA LYS A 153 2.06 11.59 -4.43
C LYS A 153 2.53 12.94 -3.86
N ILE A 154 2.87 12.98 -2.57
CA ILE A 154 3.46 14.15 -1.92
C ILE A 154 4.78 14.53 -2.58
N ILE A 155 5.67 13.55 -2.80
CA ILE A 155 6.95 13.76 -3.46
C ILE A 155 6.74 14.30 -4.88
N SER A 156 5.87 13.68 -5.65
CA SER A 156 5.55 14.10 -7.02
C SER A 156 5.08 15.55 -7.08
N GLU A 157 4.12 15.92 -6.23
CA GLU A 157 3.61 17.30 -6.16
C GLU A 157 4.69 18.29 -5.71
N GLY A 158 5.53 17.88 -4.75
CA GLY A 158 6.64 18.71 -4.29
C GLY A 158 7.69 18.94 -5.37
N VAL A 159 8.08 17.91 -6.10
CA VAL A 159 9.04 18.02 -7.21
C VAL A 159 8.48 18.87 -8.35
N LEU A 160 7.19 18.75 -8.66
CA LEU A 160 6.53 19.60 -9.65
C LEU A 160 6.51 21.08 -9.20
N SER A 161 6.31 21.35 -7.92
CA SER A 161 6.39 22.70 -7.37
C SER A 161 7.81 23.28 -7.45
N ILE A 162 8.84 22.46 -7.21
CA ILE A 162 10.25 22.84 -7.38
C ILE A 162 10.55 23.14 -8.85
N HIS A 163 10.13 22.27 -9.76
CA HIS A 163 10.31 22.43 -11.21
C HIS A 163 9.70 23.74 -11.72
N LYS A 164 8.53 24.13 -11.20
CA LYS A 164 7.83 25.38 -11.56
C LYS A 164 8.35 26.61 -10.79
N CYS A 165 9.34 26.45 -9.91
CA CYS A 165 9.81 27.50 -9.00
C CYS A 165 8.66 28.17 -8.21
N GLU A 166 7.66 27.37 -7.77
CA GLU A 166 6.52 27.88 -7.01
C GLU A 166 6.95 28.49 -5.66
N ASN A 167 6.07 29.32 -5.09
CA ASN A 167 6.34 29.88 -3.77
C ASN A 167 6.38 28.75 -2.71
N PRO A 168 7.48 28.62 -1.93
CA PRO A 168 7.61 27.57 -0.90
C PRO A 168 6.48 27.58 0.14
N ILE A 169 5.85 28.73 0.39
CA ILE A 169 4.67 28.83 1.28
C ILE A 169 3.48 28.09 0.65
N ILE A 170 3.26 28.25 -0.65
CA ILE A 170 2.19 27.56 -1.37
C ILE A 170 2.50 26.06 -1.45
N THR A 171 3.74 25.70 -1.77
CA THR A 171 4.21 24.30 -1.76
C THR A 171 3.94 23.65 -0.42
N LYS A 172 4.27 24.34 0.69
CA LYS A 172 4.01 23.86 2.05
C LYS A 172 2.52 23.54 2.28
N GLU A 173 1.62 24.49 1.96
CA GLU A 173 0.17 24.29 2.13
C GLU A 173 -0.36 23.11 1.28
N LYS A 174 0.11 23.00 0.03
CA LYS A 174 -0.23 21.87 -0.84
C LYS A 174 0.19 20.54 -0.23
N LEU A 175 1.44 20.39 0.20
CA LEU A 175 1.97 19.13 0.72
C LEU A 175 1.32 18.73 2.04
N PHE A 176 1.08 19.68 2.95
CA PHE A 176 0.40 19.39 4.22
C PHE A 176 -1.08 19.05 4.05
N SER A 177 -1.72 19.41 2.93
CA SER A 177 -3.11 19.02 2.66
C SER A 177 -3.28 17.50 2.49
N PHE A 178 -2.23 16.77 2.10
CA PHE A 178 -2.24 15.31 1.98
C PHE A 178 -2.17 14.57 3.33
N VAL A 179 -1.77 15.27 4.40
CA VAL A 179 -1.52 14.67 5.73
C VAL A 179 -2.63 15.00 6.74
N ARG A 180 -3.47 15.97 6.41
CA ARG A 180 -4.67 16.32 7.21
C ARG A 180 -5.73 15.24 7.03
#